data_f911fc6ab3fa95dee1d2a55987547d8b
#
_entry.id   f911fc6ab3fa95dee1d2a55987547d8b
#
_cell.length_a   1.000
_cell.length_b   1.000
_cell.length_c   1.000
_cell.angle_alpha   90.00
_cell.angle_beta   90.00
_cell.angle_gamma   90.00
#
_symmetry.space_group_name_H-M   'P 1'
#
loop_
_entity.id
_entity.type
_entity.pdbx_description
1 polymer ?
#
loop_
_entity_poly.entity_id
_entity_poly.type
_entity_poly.pdbx_seq_one_letter_code
_entity_poly.pdbx_strand_id
1 'polypeptide(L)'
;MAETSNRKTYHEQTYIDNTLRLREILKTLPPFAKDYFRAVEPTTSARTRISYAYDIRVFFHFLMENNPVYKNYTIEQFEVHDLECLEPVDIEEYQEYLKVYKNDEEKCITNTEKGLARKMSALRSFYGYYFKRQIISKNPTLLVEMPKLHEKAIIRLDTDEIAMLLDYVDHGGDNLTGQRKAYFEKTKNRDLAILTLLLGTGIRVSECVGLDLQDIDFKNNGITVTRKGGNQMVVYFGEEVENALKTYLYTTRKQTIPLSGHENALFLSTQRKRMGVQAVENMVKKYAREVTPNKKITPHK
;
A
#
# COMPACT_ATOMS: atom_id res chain seq x y z
N MET A 1 40.26 -7.05 -5.90
CA MET A 1 39.25 -7.31 -4.86
C MET A 1 38.09 -6.37 -5.15
N ALA A 2 36.99 -6.89 -5.64
CA ALA A 2 35.81 -6.06 -5.95
C ALA A 2 35.19 -5.66 -4.61
N GLU A 3 35.07 -4.35 -4.37
CA GLU A 3 34.23 -3.80 -3.31
C GLU A 3 32.80 -4.33 -3.52
N THR A 4 32.43 -5.32 -2.74
CA THR A 4 31.02 -5.69 -2.57
C THR A 4 30.32 -4.51 -1.94
N SER A 5 29.85 -3.61 -2.78
CA SER A 5 28.98 -2.50 -2.40
C SER A 5 27.83 -3.10 -1.57
N ASN A 6 27.80 -2.73 -0.28
CA ASN A 6 26.76 -3.11 0.68
C ASN A 6 25.45 -2.39 0.31
N ARG A 7 24.95 -2.65 -0.92
CA ARG A 7 23.70 -2.06 -1.45
C ARG A 7 22.51 -2.79 -0.84
N LYS A 8 21.72 -2.04 -0.12
CA LYS A 8 20.47 -2.53 0.49
C LYS A 8 19.52 -2.98 -0.60
N THR A 9 18.84 -4.09 -0.35
CA THR A 9 17.76 -4.57 -1.19
C THR A 9 16.58 -3.57 -1.17
N TYR A 10 15.67 -3.66 -2.15
CA TYR A 10 14.45 -2.85 -2.18
C TYR A 10 13.62 -2.99 -0.89
N HIS A 11 13.52 -4.20 -0.35
CA HIS A 11 12.77 -4.48 0.86
C HIS A 11 13.41 -3.88 2.12
N GLU A 12 14.73 -3.95 2.22
CA GLU A 12 15.48 -3.30 3.33
C GLU A 12 15.36 -1.78 3.27
N GLN A 13 15.48 -1.18 2.09
CA GLN A 13 15.31 0.27 1.93
C GLN A 13 13.89 0.70 2.29
N THR A 14 12.87 -0.03 1.81
CA THR A 14 11.47 0.21 2.14
C THR A 14 11.20 0.10 3.65
N TYR A 15 11.83 -0.87 4.32
CA TYR A 15 11.72 -1.02 5.78
C TYR A 15 12.32 0.19 6.50
N ILE A 16 13.50 0.65 6.10
CA ILE A 16 14.17 1.82 6.67
C ILE A 16 13.31 3.07 6.50
N ASP A 17 12.85 3.33 5.26
CA ASP A 17 12.04 4.52 4.94
C ASP A 17 10.73 4.54 5.76
N ASN A 18 10.05 3.41 5.86
CA ASN A 18 8.84 3.29 6.66
C ASN A 18 9.13 3.46 8.16
N THR A 19 10.27 2.96 8.65
CA THR A 19 10.65 3.12 10.06
C THR A 19 10.95 4.58 10.40
N LEU A 20 11.69 5.27 9.53
CA LEU A 20 11.96 6.70 9.70
C LEU A 20 10.68 7.51 9.66
N ARG A 21 9.81 7.24 8.69
CA ARG A 21 8.50 7.89 8.58
C ARG A 21 7.63 7.68 9.83
N LEU A 22 7.61 6.45 10.37
CA LEU A 22 6.88 6.17 11.60
C LEU A 22 7.42 7.02 12.76
N ARG A 23 8.75 7.12 12.91
CA ARG A 23 9.36 7.94 13.97
C ARG A 23 8.95 9.41 13.89
N GLU A 24 8.84 9.96 12.68
CA GLU A 24 8.35 11.35 12.52
C GLU A 24 6.88 11.49 12.92
N ILE A 25 6.02 10.54 12.52
CA ILE A 25 4.60 10.59 12.90
C ILE A 25 4.44 10.44 14.43
N LEU A 26 5.24 9.61 15.08
CA LEU A 26 5.18 9.42 16.54
C LEU A 26 5.53 10.69 17.33
N LYS A 27 6.18 11.68 16.74
CA LYS A 27 6.39 13.00 17.36
C LYS A 27 5.10 13.82 17.44
N THR A 28 4.10 13.51 16.63
CA THR A 28 2.79 14.18 16.58
C THR A 28 1.73 13.44 17.40
N LEU A 29 2.13 12.54 18.27
CA LEU A 29 1.28 11.77 19.17
C LEU A 29 1.68 12.01 20.63
N PRO A 30 0.77 11.79 21.59
CA PRO A 30 1.12 11.86 23.01
C PRO A 30 2.36 11.01 23.33
N PRO A 31 3.24 11.47 24.24
CA PRO A 31 4.49 10.78 24.54
C PRO A 31 4.34 9.29 24.91
N PHE A 32 3.27 8.94 25.63
CA PHE A 32 2.98 7.57 26.06
C PHE A 32 2.63 6.65 24.88
N ALA A 33 2.13 7.17 23.77
CA ALA A 33 1.77 6.35 22.61
C ALA A 33 2.95 5.53 22.05
N LYS A 34 4.19 5.99 22.27
CA LYS A 34 5.41 5.27 21.86
C LYS A 34 5.50 3.86 22.44
N ASP A 35 4.98 3.64 23.63
CA ASP A 35 5.02 2.32 24.31
C ASP A 35 4.12 1.31 23.59
N TYR A 36 2.95 1.75 23.14
CA TYR A 36 2.08 0.93 22.28
C TYR A 36 2.78 0.55 20.98
N PHE A 37 3.37 1.52 20.26
CA PHE A 37 4.02 1.26 18.97
C PHE A 37 5.25 0.36 19.09
N ARG A 38 5.98 0.42 20.20
CA ARG A 38 7.05 -0.52 20.52
C ARG A 38 6.50 -1.92 20.77
N ALA A 39 5.43 -2.03 21.53
CA ALA A 39 4.84 -3.33 21.89
C ALA A 39 4.25 -4.08 20.70
N VAL A 40 3.66 -3.37 19.72
CA VAL A 40 3.06 -4.02 18.54
C VAL A 40 4.08 -4.25 17.40
N GLU A 41 5.32 -3.84 17.56
CA GLU A 41 6.37 -4.00 16.54
C GLU A 41 6.57 -5.45 16.11
N PRO A 42 6.72 -6.43 17.02
CA PRO A 42 7.00 -7.82 16.63
C PRO A 42 5.89 -8.47 15.80
N THR A 43 4.66 -7.98 15.91
CA THR A 43 3.48 -8.59 15.30
C THR A 43 2.92 -7.80 14.10
N THR A 44 3.45 -6.60 13.84
CA THR A 44 2.93 -5.70 12.81
C THR A 44 4.01 -5.17 11.88
N SER A 45 3.66 -4.99 10.60
CA SER A 45 4.57 -4.34 9.66
C SER A 45 4.71 -2.84 9.97
N ALA A 46 5.87 -2.24 9.61
CA ALA A 46 6.07 -0.80 9.75
C ALA A 46 4.96 0.02 9.03
N ARG A 47 4.48 -0.45 7.88
CA ARG A 47 3.37 0.18 7.14
C ARG A 47 2.04 0.13 7.92
N THR A 48 1.76 -0.96 8.61
CA THR A 48 0.57 -1.08 9.48
C THR A 48 0.67 -0.10 10.64
N ARG A 49 1.84 -0.02 11.28
CA ARG A 49 2.09 0.93 12.38
C ARG A 49 1.95 2.38 11.93
N ILE A 50 2.45 2.75 10.74
CA ILE A 50 2.23 4.07 10.14
C ILE A 50 0.73 4.37 10.00
N SER A 51 -0.05 3.42 9.46
CA SER A 51 -1.49 3.61 9.31
C SER A 51 -2.18 3.80 10.66
N TYR A 52 -1.81 3.01 11.67
CA TYR A 52 -2.33 3.15 13.03
C TYR A 52 -1.93 4.47 13.67
N ALA A 53 -0.69 4.94 13.44
CA ALA A 53 -0.24 6.21 13.98
C ALA A 53 -1.04 7.39 13.41
N TYR A 54 -1.31 7.38 12.10
CA TYR A 54 -2.20 8.38 11.49
C TYR A 54 -3.63 8.30 12.04
N ASP A 55 -4.18 7.10 12.22
CA ASP A 55 -5.54 6.94 12.73
C ASP A 55 -5.67 7.41 14.18
N ILE A 56 -4.67 7.09 15.03
CA ILE A 56 -4.63 7.54 16.42
C ILE A 56 -4.41 9.05 16.50
N ARG A 57 -3.62 9.65 15.58
CA ARG A 57 -3.47 11.09 15.48
C ARG A 57 -4.81 11.79 15.23
N VAL A 58 -5.62 11.26 14.30
CA VAL A 58 -6.96 11.79 14.03
C VAL A 58 -7.85 11.75 15.28
N PHE A 59 -7.71 10.72 16.12
CA PHE A 59 -8.46 10.63 17.37
C PHE A 59 -8.07 11.74 18.36
N PHE A 60 -6.79 11.97 18.58
CA PHE A 60 -6.36 13.05 19.47
C PHE A 60 -6.71 14.45 18.93
N HIS A 61 -6.64 14.66 17.61
CA HIS A 61 -7.11 15.90 16.99
C HIS A 61 -8.62 16.11 17.23
N PHE A 62 -9.42 15.06 17.07
CA PHE A 62 -10.85 15.11 17.41
C PHE A 62 -11.08 15.55 18.85
N LEU A 63 -10.35 14.97 19.81
CA LEU A 63 -10.48 15.36 21.22
C LEU A 63 -10.14 16.85 21.44
N MET A 64 -9.05 17.32 20.85
CA MET A 64 -8.62 18.73 20.97
C MET A 64 -9.59 19.71 20.28
N GLU A 65 -10.33 19.28 19.27
CA GLU A 65 -11.26 20.15 18.54
C GLU A 65 -12.68 20.12 19.12
N ASN A 66 -13.15 18.96 19.57
CA ASN A 66 -14.56 18.73 19.83
C ASN A 66 -14.88 18.35 21.28
N ASN A 67 -13.96 17.73 22.02
CA ASN A 67 -14.26 17.32 23.38
C ASN A 67 -14.11 18.51 24.36
N PRO A 68 -15.12 18.85 25.18
CA PRO A 68 -15.08 20.02 26.08
C PRO A 68 -13.94 20.00 27.08
N VAL A 69 -13.49 18.82 27.52
CA VAL A 69 -12.39 18.67 28.51
C VAL A 69 -11.02 18.92 27.86
N TYR A 70 -10.84 18.44 26.63
CA TYR A 70 -9.53 18.43 25.95
C TYR A 70 -9.33 19.54 24.91
N LYS A 71 -10.33 20.39 24.69
CA LYS A 71 -10.32 21.43 23.65
C LYS A 71 -9.13 22.42 23.72
N ASN A 72 -8.55 22.60 24.88
CA ASN A 72 -7.40 23.50 25.07
C ASN A 72 -6.08 22.75 25.31
N TYR A 73 -6.07 21.42 25.14
CA TYR A 73 -4.86 20.63 25.32
C TYR A 73 -3.93 20.78 24.10
N THR A 74 -2.64 20.68 24.37
CA THR A 74 -1.65 20.32 23.35
C THR A 74 -1.44 18.82 23.38
N ILE A 75 -0.85 18.28 22.32
CA ILE A 75 -0.65 16.83 22.20
C ILE A 75 0.27 16.27 23.31
N GLU A 76 1.18 17.09 23.81
CA GLU A 76 2.13 16.73 24.86
C GLU A 76 1.48 16.65 26.25
N GLN A 77 0.34 17.32 26.46
CA GLN A 77 -0.36 17.36 27.74
C GLN A 77 -1.20 16.10 27.99
N PHE A 78 -1.49 15.32 26.94
CA PHE A 78 -2.22 14.08 27.12
C PHE A 78 -1.40 13.06 27.89
N GLU A 79 -2.01 12.52 28.93
CA GLU A 79 -1.49 11.40 29.73
C GLU A 79 -2.28 10.13 29.48
N VAL A 80 -1.70 8.97 29.82
CA VAL A 80 -2.38 7.69 29.64
C VAL A 80 -3.69 7.60 30.43
N HIS A 81 -3.75 8.32 31.56
CA HIS A 81 -4.95 8.36 32.41
C HIS A 81 -6.15 9.04 31.73
N ASP A 82 -5.92 9.97 30.81
CA ASP A 82 -6.99 10.61 30.03
C ASP A 82 -7.81 9.59 29.24
N LEU A 83 -7.20 8.46 28.85
CA LEU A 83 -7.92 7.37 28.18
C LEU A 83 -9.02 6.74 29.05
N GLU A 84 -8.84 6.75 30.38
CA GLU A 84 -9.86 6.24 31.31
C GLU A 84 -11.01 7.21 31.57
N CYS A 85 -10.75 8.51 31.38
CA CYS A 85 -11.74 9.55 31.60
C CYS A 85 -12.79 9.63 30.47
N LEU A 86 -12.48 9.02 29.32
CA LEU A 86 -13.40 8.98 28.18
C LEU A 86 -14.47 7.91 28.38
N GLU A 87 -15.72 8.27 28.08
CA GLU A 87 -16.87 7.40 28.16
C GLU A 87 -17.21 6.83 26.74
N PRO A 88 -18.07 5.79 26.65
CA PRO A 88 -18.47 5.24 25.35
C PRO A 88 -19.06 6.27 24.40
N VAL A 89 -19.78 7.28 24.90
CA VAL A 89 -20.36 8.35 24.09
C VAL A 89 -19.29 9.17 23.37
N ASP A 90 -18.14 9.46 23.99
CA ASP A 90 -17.03 10.17 23.34
C ASP A 90 -16.49 9.38 22.15
N ILE A 91 -16.49 8.04 22.24
CA ILE A 91 -16.04 7.16 21.15
C ILE A 91 -17.10 7.06 20.04
N GLU A 92 -18.39 7.14 20.39
CA GLU A 92 -19.49 7.21 19.42
C GLU A 92 -19.47 8.55 18.66
N GLU A 93 -19.23 9.67 19.32
CA GLU A 93 -19.05 10.98 18.72
C GLU A 93 -17.83 10.99 17.78
N TYR A 94 -16.71 10.39 18.20
CA TYR A 94 -15.55 10.20 17.33
C TYR A 94 -15.90 9.36 16.09
N GLN A 95 -16.67 8.29 16.24
CA GLN A 95 -17.11 7.47 15.11
C GLN A 95 -17.99 8.25 14.14
N GLU A 96 -18.85 9.13 14.65
CA GLU A 96 -19.67 10.03 13.84
C GLU A 96 -18.80 11.07 13.12
N TYR A 97 -17.89 11.74 13.83
CA TYR A 97 -16.93 12.70 13.29
C TYR A 97 -16.13 12.09 12.12
N LEU A 98 -15.72 10.83 12.23
CA LEU A 98 -14.98 10.16 11.18
C LEU A 98 -15.72 10.01 9.85
N LYS A 99 -17.04 10.14 9.80
CA LYS A 99 -17.81 10.06 8.55
C LYS A 99 -17.42 11.20 7.61
N VAL A 100 -17.27 12.42 8.16
CA VAL A 100 -16.85 13.62 7.45
C VAL A 100 -16.09 14.52 8.42
N TYR A 101 -14.83 14.82 8.13
CA TYR A 101 -14.02 15.74 8.93
C TYR A 101 -13.03 16.52 8.05
N LYS A 102 -12.45 17.58 8.57
CA LYS A 102 -11.38 18.30 7.93
C LYS A 102 -10.03 17.79 8.45
N ASN A 103 -9.04 17.70 7.56
CA ASN A 103 -7.66 17.43 7.96
C ASN A 103 -6.89 18.72 8.23
N ASP A 104 -5.62 18.61 8.64
CA ASP A 104 -4.73 19.73 8.94
C ASP A 104 -4.58 20.73 7.77
N GLU A 105 -4.89 20.33 6.53
CA GLU A 105 -4.88 21.17 5.33
C GLU A 105 -6.27 21.73 4.98
N GLU A 106 -7.21 21.74 5.91
CA GLU A 106 -8.61 22.15 5.72
C GLU A 106 -9.38 21.37 4.64
N LYS A 107 -8.84 20.24 4.18
CA LYS A 107 -9.52 19.40 3.20
C LYS A 107 -10.58 18.54 3.85
N CYS A 108 -11.77 18.53 3.25
CA CYS A 108 -12.84 17.65 3.67
C CYS A 108 -12.48 16.18 3.35
N ILE A 109 -12.42 15.36 4.37
CA ILE A 109 -12.14 13.92 4.30
C ILE A 109 -13.43 13.17 4.60
N THR A 110 -13.80 12.26 3.70
CA THR A 110 -14.90 11.30 3.91
C THR A 110 -14.35 9.89 4.01
N ASN A 111 -14.90 9.09 4.91
CA ASN A 111 -14.49 7.69 5.04
C ASN A 111 -15.59 6.75 4.53
N THR A 112 -15.15 5.71 3.82
CA THR A 112 -16.02 4.56 3.53
C THR A 112 -16.17 3.69 4.78
N GLU A 113 -17.16 2.78 4.81
CA GLU A 113 -17.36 1.82 5.91
C GLU A 113 -16.06 1.08 6.29
N LYS A 114 -15.28 0.65 5.30
CA LYS A 114 -13.98 0.00 5.51
C LYS A 114 -12.96 0.95 6.15
N GLY A 115 -12.99 2.23 5.76
CA GLY A 115 -12.13 3.27 6.35
C GLY A 115 -12.48 3.53 7.80
N LEU A 116 -13.77 3.64 8.12
CA LEU A 116 -14.28 3.79 9.49
C LEU A 116 -13.88 2.58 10.35
N ALA A 117 -14.20 1.37 9.88
CA ALA A 117 -13.90 0.14 10.62
C ALA A 117 -12.39 0.00 10.90
N ARG A 118 -11.51 0.37 9.94
CA ARG A 118 -10.06 0.35 10.13
C ARG A 118 -9.61 1.33 11.22
N LYS A 119 -10.12 2.56 11.21
CA LYS A 119 -9.79 3.59 12.22
C LYS A 119 -10.26 3.17 13.61
N MET A 120 -11.47 2.66 13.72
CA MET A 120 -11.98 2.12 14.98
C MET A 120 -11.19 0.90 15.46
N SER A 121 -10.71 0.04 14.54
CA SER A 121 -9.84 -1.09 14.89
C SER A 121 -8.47 -0.64 15.42
N ALA A 122 -7.91 0.43 14.84
CA ALA A 122 -6.66 1.02 15.34
C ALA A 122 -6.83 1.57 16.76
N LEU A 123 -7.93 2.27 17.01
CA LEU A 123 -8.26 2.80 18.35
C LEU A 123 -8.49 1.67 19.36
N ARG A 124 -9.26 0.63 19.00
CA ARG A 124 -9.45 -0.56 19.85
C ARG A 124 -8.14 -1.27 20.18
N SER A 125 -7.25 -1.38 19.21
CA SER A 125 -5.91 -1.97 19.42
C SER A 125 -5.09 -1.14 20.42
N PHE A 126 -5.16 0.19 20.29
CA PHE A 126 -4.47 1.15 21.15
C PHE A 126 -4.96 1.05 22.61
N TYR A 127 -6.27 1.19 22.83
CA TYR A 127 -6.87 1.00 24.14
C TYR A 127 -6.64 -0.40 24.73
N GLY A 128 -6.77 -1.43 23.88
CA GLY A 128 -6.56 -2.81 24.27
C GLY A 128 -5.17 -3.10 24.79
N TYR A 129 -4.14 -2.40 24.31
CA TYR A 129 -2.79 -2.52 24.82
C TYR A 129 -2.68 -2.06 26.28
N TYR A 130 -3.19 -0.86 26.61
CA TYR A 130 -3.13 -0.31 27.96
C TYR A 130 -4.03 -1.08 28.92
N PHE A 131 -5.23 -1.44 28.48
CA PHE A 131 -6.19 -2.21 29.26
C PHE A 131 -5.66 -3.60 29.64
N LYS A 132 -5.10 -4.35 28.69
CA LYS A 132 -4.52 -5.68 28.95
C LYS A 132 -3.34 -5.65 29.91
N ARG A 133 -2.62 -4.54 29.95
CA ARG A 133 -1.51 -4.33 30.87
C ARG A 133 -1.90 -3.74 32.21
N GLN A 134 -3.20 -3.53 32.42
CA GLN A 134 -3.77 -2.94 33.65
C GLN A 134 -3.20 -1.53 33.92
N ILE A 135 -2.78 -0.81 32.87
CA ILE A 135 -2.35 0.59 32.97
C ILE A 135 -3.57 1.50 33.04
N ILE A 136 -4.65 1.10 32.37
CA ILE A 136 -5.99 1.69 32.47
C ILE A 136 -6.96 0.63 32.97
N SER A 137 -7.96 1.04 33.78
CA SER A 137 -8.97 0.16 34.37
C SER A 137 -10.20 0.02 33.50
N LYS A 138 -10.45 0.97 32.59
CA LYS A 138 -11.62 1.02 31.70
C LYS A 138 -11.18 1.02 30.23
N ASN A 139 -12.01 0.43 29.37
CA ASN A 139 -11.84 0.48 27.93
C ASN A 139 -13.18 0.76 27.24
N PRO A 140 -13.53 2.03 27.02
CA PRO A 140 -14.82 2.42 26.44
C PRO A 140 -15.01 1.90 25.01
N THR A 141 -13.93 1.65 24.26
CA THR A 141 -14.03 1.19 22.88
C THR A 141 -14.65 -0.21 22.74
N LEU A 142 -14.69 -1.00 23.82
CA LEU A 142 -15.34 -2.32 23.83
C LEU A 142 -16.84 -2.22 23.86
N LEU A 143 -17.40 -1.12 24.35
CA LEU A 143 -18.83 -0.88 24.52
C LEU A 143 -19.49 -0.23 23.29
N VAL A 144 -18.68 0.24 22.33
CA VAL A 144 -19.18 0.89 21.12
C VAL A 144 -19.28 -0.12 19.98
N GLU A 145 -20.36 -0.11 19.24
CA GLU A 145 -20.57 -0.97 18.07
C GLU A 145 -19.62 -0.64 16.92
N MET A 146 -19.08 -1.66 16.29
CA MET A 146 -18.25 -1.46 15.07
C MET A 146 -19.12 -1.14 13.87
N PRO A 147 -18.63 -0.29 12.94
CA PRO A 147 -19.33 -0.02 11.68
C PRO A 147 -19.62 -1.32 10.92
N LYS A 148 -20.86 -1.49 10.49
CA LYS A 148 -21.24 -2.61 9.63
C LYS A 148 -20.52 -2.51 8.29
N LEU A 149 -20.03 -3.64 7.80
CA LEU A 149 -19.39 -3.74 6.50
C LEU A 149 -20.33 -4.42 5.52
N HIS A 150 -20.70 -3.74 4.45
CA HIS A 150 -21.46 -4.35 3.37
C HIS A 150 -20.49 -4.97 2.35
N GLU A 151 -20.73 -6.22 2.00
CA GLU A 151 -19.99 -6.88 0.95
C GLU A 151 -20.40 -6.29 -0.41
N LYS A 152 -19.40 -5.94 -1.21
CA LYS A 152 -19.62 -5.51 -2.60
C LYS A 152 -19.26 -6.66 -3.52
N ALA A 153 -20.05 -6.84 -4.58
CA ALA A 153 -19.73 -7.82 -5.61
C ALA A 153 -18.30 -7.63 -6.13
N ILE A 154 -17.58 -8.73 -6.26
CA ILE A 154 -16.22 -8.71 -6.81
C ILE A 154 -16.34 -8.50 -8.33
N ILE A 155 -15.91 -7.33 -8.79
CA ILE A 155 -15.80 -7.03 -10.21
C ILE A 155 -14.47 -7.64 -10.69
N ARG A 156 -14.53 -8.51 -11.70
CA ARG A 156 -13.38 -9.15 -12.32
C ARG A 156 -13.48 -9.07 -13.84
N LEU A 157 -12.37 -9.31 -14.51
CA LEU A 157 -12.35 -9.56 -15.96
C LEU A 157 -12.72 -11.01 -16.23
N ASP A 158 -13.50 -11.23 -17.28
CA ASP A 158 -13.76 -12.54 -17.83
C ASP A 158 -12.63 -12.93 -18.78
N THR A 159 -12.56 -14.20 -19.20
CA THR A 159 -11.46 -14.73 -20.01
C THR A 159 -11.29 -13.95 -21.32
N ASP A 160 -12.39 -13.65 -21.98
CA ASP A 160 -12.38 -12.88 -23.25
C ASP A 160 -11.88 -11.46 -23.03
N GLU A 161 -12.27 -10.82 -21.93
CA GLU A 161 -11.82 -9.48 -21.57
C GLU A 161 -10.32 -9.44 -21.22
N ILE A 162 -9.78 -10.54 -20.62
CA ILE A 162 -8.34 -10.68 -20.39
C ILE A 162 -7.61 -10.79 -21.73
N ALA A 163 -8.10 -11.61 -22.66
CA ALA A 163 -7.51 -11.72 -23.98
C ALA A 163 -7.52 -10.38 -24.74
N MET A 164 -8.63 -9.67 -24.72
CA MET A 164 -8.75 -8.33 -25.30
C MET A 164 -7.81 -7.32 -24.64
N LEU A 165 -7.62 -7.40 -23.32
CA LEU A 165 -6.72 -6.52 -22.58
C LEU A 165 -5.26 -6.73 -23.01
N LEU A 166 -4.80 -7.97 -23.10
CA LEU A 166 -3.44 -8.30 -23.52
C LEU A 166 -3.21 -7.92 -24.98
N ASP A 167 -4.15 -8.19 -25.86
CA ASP A 167 -4.09 -7.78 -27.27
C ASP A 167 -4.00 -6.26 -27.41
N TYR A 168 -4.84 -5.51 -26.66
CA TYR A 168 -4.78 -4.05 -26.69
C TYR A 168 -3.43 -3.49 -26.17
N VAL A 169 -2.81 -4.14 -25.20
CA VAL A 169 -1.49 -3.73 -24.70
C VAL A 169 -0.41 -3.96 -25.74
N ASP A 170 -0.55 -4.99 -26.59
CA ASP A 170 0.43 -5.30 -27.62
C ASP A 170 0.19 -4.47 -28.93
N HIS A 171 -1.06 -4.35 -29.38
CA HIS A 171 -1.40 -3.80 -30.67
C HIS A 171 -2.16 -2.46 -30.63
N GLY A 172 -2.68 -2.03 -29.49
CA GLY A 172 -3.49 -0.81 -29.36
C GLY A 172 -2.78 0.48 -29.79
N GLY A 173 -1.46 0.44 -29.96
CA GLY A 173 -0.66 1.55 -30.50
C GLY A 173 -0.87 1.85 -31.99
N ASP A 174 -1.43 0.93 -32.77
CA ASP A 174 -1.58 1.06 -34.20
C ASP A 174 -2.51 2.24 -34.59
N ASN A 175 -3.51 2.50 -33.76
CA ASN A 175 -4.47 3.61 -33.93
C ASN A 175 -4.01 4.92 -33.29
N LEU A 176 -2.83 4.96 -32.66
CA LEU A 176 -2.29 6.15 -32.02
C LEU A 176 -1.36 6.91 -32.96
N THR A 177 -1.26 8.24 -32.76
CA THR A 177 -0.37 9.13 -33.54
C THR A 177 0.46 10.02 -32.62
N GLY A 178 1.55 10.58 -33.15
CA GLY A 178 2.39 11.56 -32.48
C GLY A 178 2.98 11.07 -31.15
N GLN A 179 2.94 11.93 -30.14
CA GLN A 179 3.54 11.66 -28.83
C GLN A 179 2.87 10.46 -28.09
N ARG A 180 1.58 10.24 -28.32
CA ARG A 180 0.86 9.11 -27.70
C ARG A 180 1.38 7.79 -28.24
N LYS A 181 1.60 7.69 -29.54
CA LYS A 181 2.17 6.49 -30.15
C LYS A 181 3.60 6.24 -29.65
N ALA A 182 4.45 7.26 -29.65
CA ALA A 182 5.82 7.15 -29.16
C ALA A 182 5.89 6.70 -27.69
N TYR A 183 4.99 7.21 -26.84
CA TYR A 183 4.89 6.77 -25.45
C TYR A 183 4.44 5.32 -25.32
N PHE A 184 3.45 4.92 -26.10
CA PHE A 184 2.92 3.56 -26.14
C PHE A 184 4.03 2.57 -26.54
N GLU A 185 4.68 2.79 -27.67
CA GLU A 185 5.77 1.93 -28.16
C GLU A 185 6.92 1.80 -27.15
N LYS A 186 7.24 2.89 -26.45
CA LYS A 186 8.28 2.89 -25.43
C LYS A 186 7.92 2.03 -24.19
N THR A 187 6.63 1.87 -23.89
CA THR A 187 6.18 1.25 -22.65
C THR A 187 5.50 -0.11 -22.83
N LYS A 188 5.04 -0.45 -24.05
CA LYS A 188 4.22 -1.63 -24.30
C LYS A 188 4.86 -2.94 -23.84
N ASN A 189 6.11 -3.20 -24.16
CA ASN A 189 6.77 -4.45 -23.80
C ASN A 189 6.90 -4.63 -22.27
N ARG A 190 7.15 -3.53 -21.56
CA ARG A 190 7.17 -3.52 -20.10
C ARG A 190 5.77 -3.79 -19.53
N ASP A 191 4.79 -3.08 -20.05
CA ASP A 191 3.42 -3.11 -19.55
C ASP A 191 2.79 -4.49 -19.83
N LEU A 192 3.08 -5.08 -20.99
CA LEU A 192 2.69 -6.46 -21.32
C LEU A 192 3.36 -7.47 -20.37
N ALA A 193 4.68 -7.34 -20.14
CA ALA A 193 5.38 -8.23 -19.24
C ALA A 193 4.87 -8.15 -17.80
N ILE A 194 4.48 -6.96 -17.32
CA ILE A 194 3.87 -6.81 -15.99
C ILE A 194 2.49 -7.46 -15.95
N LEU A 195 1.64 -7.24 -16.96
CA LEU A 195 0.28 -7.79 -16.98
C LEU A 195 0.27 -9.31 -17.10
N THR A 196 1.04 -9.88 -18.04
CA THR A 196 1.18 -11.33 -18.17
C THR A 196 1.74 -11.97 -16.91
N LEU A 197 2.72 -11.33 -16.26
CA LEU A 197 3.28 -11.83 -15.00
C LEU A 197 2.22 -11.83 -13.88
N LEU A 198 1.46 -10.75 -13.72
CA LEU A 198 0.40 -10.67 -12.70
C LEU A 198 -0.72 -11.67 -12.94
N LEU A 199 -1.16 -11.83 -14.19
CA LEU A 199 -2.23 -12.74 -14.59
C LEU A 199 -1.78 -14.20 -14.51
N GLY A 200 -0.58 -14.52 -15.00
CA GLY A 200 -0.09 -15.90 -15.09
C GLY A 200 0.42 -16.45 -13.76
N THR A 201 0.75 -15.59 -12.77
CA THR A 201 1.32 -16.03 -11.50
C THR A 201 0.48 -15.70 -10.27
N GLY A 202 -0.43 -14.73 -10.37
CA GLY A 202 -1.23 -14.27 -9.24
C GLY A 202 -0.42 -13.58 -8.14
N ILE A 203 0.81 -13.16 -8.38
CA ILE A 203 1.61 -12.40 -7.39
C ILE A 203 0.99 -11.03 -7.15
N ARG A 204 1.20 -10.48 -5.95
CA ARG A 204 0.69 -9.14 -5.63
C ARG A 204 1.48 -8.06 -6.35
N VAL A 205 0.84 -6.93 -6.63
CA VAL A 205 1.52 -5.77 -7.26
C VAL A 205 2.76 -5.34 -6.45
N SER A 206 2.67 -5.36 -5.11
CA SER A 206 3.82 -5.05 -4.26
C SER A 206 4.97 -6.05 -4.38
N GLU A 207 4.68 -7.31 -4.64
CA GLU A 207 5.66 -8.36 -4.92
C GLU A 207 6.27 -8.13 -6.31
N CYS A 208 5.44 -7.87 -7.32
CA CYS A 208 5.88 -7.57 -8.69
C CYS A 208 6.85 -6.38 -8.76
N VAL A 209 6.52 -5.25 -8.13
CA VAL A 209 7.41 -4.06 -8.16
C VAL A 209 8.68 -4.26 -7.34
N GLY A 210 8.68 -5.19 -6.39
CA GLY A 210 9.83 -5.54 -5.56
C GLY A 210 10.88 -6.40 -6.28
N LEU A 211 10.55 -7.00 -7.42
CA LEU A 211 11.43 -7.91 -8.13
C LEU A 211 12.69 -7.25 -8.66
N ASP A 212 13.79 -7.95 -8.51
CA ASP A 212 15.08 -7.66 -9.12
C ASP A 212 15.36 -8.58 -10.31
N LEU A 213 16.31 -8.23 -11.16
CA LEU A 213 16.70 -9.04 -12.32
C LEU A 213 17.14 -10.47 -11.93
N GLN A 214 17.78 -10.60 -10.78
CA GLN A 214 18.27 -11.88 -10.25
C GLN A 214 17.18 -12.79 -9.69
N ASP A 215 15.96 -12.27 -9.48
CA ASP A 215 14.85 -13.05 -8.94
C ASP A 215 14.22 -13.97 -9.98
N ILE A 216 14.58 -13.82 -11.27
CA ILE A 216 14.05 -14.63 -12.37
C ILE A 216 15.00 -15.77 -12.69
N ASP A 217 14.49 -16.98 -12.67
CA ASP A 217 15.16 -18.18 -13.14
C ASP A 217 14.46 -18.72 -14.41
N PHE A 218 14.95 -18.33 -15.57
CA PHE A 218 14.44 -18.83 -16.86
C PHE A 218 14.75 -20.32 -17.13
N LYS A 219 15.69 -20.91 -16.39
CA LYS A 219 16.00 -22.34 -16.57
C LYS A 219 14.88 -23.22 -16.01
N ASN A 220 14.31 -22.78 -14.90
CA ASN A 220 13.25 -23.51 -14.20
C ASN A 220 11.89 -22.81 -14.31
N ASN A 221 11.77 -21.73 -15.09
CA ASN A 221 10.59 -20.91 -15.24
C ASN A 221 10.01 -20.47 -13.88
N GLY A 222 10.88 -20.02 -12.99
CA GLY A 222 10.57 -19.63 -11.65
C GLY A 222 10.92 -18.17 -11.36
N ILE A 223 10.17 -17.56 -10.46
CA ILE A 223 10.44 -16.23 -9.95
C ILE A 223 10.40 -16.24 -8.42
N THR A 224 11.44 -15.72 -7.78
CA THR A 224 11.51 -15.61 -6.33
C THR A 224 10.82 -14.36 -5.87
N VAL A 225 9.72 -14.49 -5.13
CA VAL A 225 8.97 -13.36 -4.58
C VAL A 225 9.15 -13.24 -3.07
N THR A 226 9.35 -12.01 -2.60
CA THR A 226 9.39 -11.72 -1.16
C THR A 226 8.00 -11.30 -0.70
N ARG A 227 7.36 -12.13 0.12
CA ARG A 227 6.02 -11.91 0.67
C ARG A 227 6.03 -11.03 1.92
N LYS A 228 4.83 -10.64 2.35
CA LYS A 228 4.64 -9.93 3.60
C LYS A 228 5.30 -10.70 4.77
N GLY A 229 6.15 -10.01 5.54
CA GLY A 229 6.91 -10.64 6.63
C GLY A 229 8.32 -11.11 6.24
N GLY A 230 8.76 -10.88 4.97
CA GLY A 230 10.12 -11.22 4.52
C GLY A 230 10.28 -12.65 4.02
N ASN A 231 9.24 -13.49 4.10
CA ASN A 231 9.30 -14.86 3.60
C ASN A 231 9.44 -14.87 2.08
N GLN A 232 10.39 -15.63 1.58
CA GLN A 232 10.60 -15.86 0.14
C GLN A 232 9.95 -17.15 -0.30
N MET A 233 9.42 -17.13 -1.52
CA MET A 233 8.93 -18.34 -2.20
C MET A 233 9.16 -18.23 -3.70
N VAL A 234 9.32 -19.37 -4.34
CA VAL A 234 9.35 -19.46 -5.79
C VAL A 234 7.94 -19.65 -6.32
N VAL A 235 7.59 -18.85 -7.31
CA VAL A 235 6.35 -18.98 -8.09
C VAL A 235 6.74 -19.32 -9.52
N TYR A 236 6.14 -20.36 -10.08
CA TYR A 236 6.44 -20.79 -11.44
C TYR A 236 5.51 -20.09 -12.44
N PHE A 237 6.02 -19.90 -13.67
CA PHE A 237 5.28 -19.23 -14.74
C PHE A 237 5.33 -20.06 -16.04
N GLY A 238 4.34 -19.85 -16.89
CA GLY A 238 4.23 -20.51 -18.20
C GLY A 238 4.99 -19.77 -19.31
N GLU A 239 4.98 -20.37 -20.50
CA GLU A 239 5.68 -19.89 -21.70
C GLU A 239 5.26 -18.46 -22.09
N GLU A 240 4.00 -18.09 -21.93
CA GLU A 240 3.50 -16.76 -22.26
C GLU A 240 4.18 -15.68 -21.42
N VAL A 241 4.31 -15.93 -20.11
CA VAL A 241 5.03 -15.02 -19.18
C VAL A 241 6.52 -14.96 -19.51
N GLU A 242 7.12 -16.13 -19.81
CA GLU A 242 8.52 -16.24 -20.21
C GLU A 242 8.81 -15.37 -21.44
N ASN A 243 8.00 -15.50 -22.48
CA ASN A 243 8.15 -14.76 -23.73
C ASN A 243 8.00 -13.25 -23.53
N ALA A 244 6.99 -12.82 -22.76
CA ALA A 244 6.78 -11.41 -22.45
C ALA A 244 7.94 -10.81 -21.61
N LEU A 245 8.45 -11.55 -20.62
CA LEU A 245 9.60 -11.12 -19.82
C LEU A 245 10.87 -11.04 -20.66
N LYS A 246 11.15 -12.05 -21.48
CA LYS A 246 12.33 -12.03 -22.40
C LYS A 246 12.25 -10.89 -23.38
N THR A 247 11.10 -10.65 -24.00
CA THR A 247 10.88 -9.53 -24.91
C THR A 247 11.19 -8.20 -24.21
N TYR A 248 10.64 -7.96 -23.03
CA TYR A 248 10.92 -6.76 -22.27
C TYR A 248 12.41 -6.62 -21.90
N LEU A 249 13.02 -7.67 -21.39
CA LEU A 249 14.40 -7.67 -20.91
C LEU A 249 15.41 -7.39 -22.03
N TYR A 250 15.24 -8.07 -23.17
CA TYR A 250 16.21 -7.97 -24.27
C TYR A 250 15.99 -6.77 -25.19
N THR A 251 14.83 -6.13 -25.14
CA THR A 251 14.54 -4.91 -25.90
C THR A 251 14.58 -3.67 -25.02
N THR A 252 13.48 -3.36 -24.35
CA THR A 252 13.28 -2.10 -23.64
C THR A 252 14.16 -1.98 -22.40
N ARG A 253 14.26 -3.04 -21.58
CA ARG A 253 15.04 -3.00 -20.33
C ARG A 253 16.54 -2.84 -20.58
N LYS A 254 17.08 -3.58 -21.55
CA LYS A 254 18.49 -3.54 -21.96
C LYS A 254 18.91 -2.15 -22.47
N GLN A 255 18.01 -1.45 -23.16
CA GLN A 255 18.26 -0.11 -23.70
C GLN A 255 18.10 1.01 -22.67
N THR A 256 17.49 0.72 -21.53
CA THR A 256 17.21 1.72 -20.49
C THR A 256 18.33 1.72 -19.45
N ILE A 257 19.11 2.80 -19.37
CA ILE A 257 20.11 2.99 -18.31
C ILE A 257 19.38 3.42 -17.03
N PRO A 258 19.35 2.60 -15.97
CA PRO A 258 18.68 2.95 -14.72
C PRO A 258 19.32 4.16 -14.03
N LEU A 259 18.57 4.87 -13.22
CA LEU A 259 19.13 5.83 -12.26
C LEU A 259 19.83 5.09 -11.12
N SER A 260 20.79 5.78 -10.49
CA SER A 260 21.52 5.24 -9.33
C SER A 260 20.56 4.73 -8.24
N GLY A 261 20.82 3.51 -7.75
CA GLY A 261 19.97 2.82 -6.76
C GLY A 261 18.83 2.01 -7.37
N HIS A 262 18.65 1.99 -8.69
CA HIS A 262 17.60 1.23 -9.38
C HIS A 262 18.14 0.23 -10.40
N GLU A 263 19.43 -0.06 -10.38
CA GLU A 263 20.13 -0.87 -11.39
C GLU A 263 19.58 -2.31 -11.45
N ASN A 264 19.28 -2.88 -10.30
CA ASN A 264 18.79 -4.26 -10.19
C ASN A 264 17.29 -4.39 -10.45
N ALA A 265 16.53 -3.28 -10.41
CA ALA A 265 15.08 -3.33 -10.57
C ALA A 265 14.67 -4.03 -11.87
N LEU A 266 13.80 -5.02 -11.79
CA LEU A 266 13.25 -5.70 -12.96
C LEU A 266 12.48 -4.71 -13.83
N PHE A 267 11.48 -4.04 -13.29
CA PHE A 267 10.64 -3.09 -14.02
C PHE A 267 11.02 -1.64 -13.75
N LEU A 268 11.31 -0.90 -14.83
CA LEU A 268 11.66 0.50 -14.77
C LEU A 268 10.55 1.40 -15.31
N SER A 269 10.33 2.51 -14.64
CA SER A 269 9.46 3.59 -15.12
C SER A 269 10.13 4.37 -16.28
N THR A 270 9.37 5.21 -16.96
CA THR A 270 9.90 6.15 -17.97
C THR A 270 10.92 7.14 -17.38
N GLN A 271 10.92 7.32 -16.06
CA GLN A 271 11.91 8.09 -15.31
C GLN A 271 13.16 7.27 -14.95
N ARG A 272 13.31 6.06 -15.46
CA ARG A 272 14.45 5.15 -15.22
C ARG A 272 14.64 4.72 -13.76
N LYS A 273 13.56 4.81 -12.96
CA LYS A 273 13.48 4.34 -11.57
C LYS A 273 12.66 3.05 -11.52
N ARG A 274 12.85 2.25 -10.46
CA ARG A 274 11.94 1.12 -10.15
C ARG A 274 10.49 1.57 -10.22
N MET A 275 9.64 0.77 -10.87
CA MET A 275 8.19 1.03 -10.88
C MET A 275 7.63 0.97 -9.47
N GLY A 276 6.76 1.92 -9.12
CA GLY A 276 6.02 1.89 -7.86
C GLY A 276 4.65 1.23 -8.03
N VAL A 277 4.07 0.77 -6.93
CA VAL A 277 2.73 0.15 -6.87
C VAL A 277 1.68 1.03 -7.56
N GLN A 278 1.63 2.33 -7.24
CA GLN A 278 0.66 3.25 -7.81
C GLN A 278 0.80 3.40 -9.34
N ALA A 279 2.03 3.33 -9.85
CA ALA A 279 2.28 3.41 -11.30
C ALA A 279 1.72 2.17 -12.02
N VAL A 280 1.90 0.97 -11.45
CA VAL A 280 1.32 -0.27 -11.97
C VAL A 280 -0.21 -0.24 -11.88
N GLU A 281 -0.77 0.19 -10.75
CA GLU A 281 -2.24 0.34 -10.62
C GLU A 281 -2.83 1.30 -11.64
N ASN A 282 -2.18 2.44 -11.89
CA ASN A 282 -2.61 3.42 -12.88
C ASN A 282 -2.48 2.86 -14.31
N MET A 283 -1.43 2.08 -14.58
CA MET A 283 -1.24 1.39 -15.86
C MET A 283 -2.36 0.38 -16.11
N VAL A 284 -2.68 -0.49 -15.16
CA VAL A 284 -3.79 -1.45 -15.26
C VAL A 284 -5.12 -0.73 -15.49
N LYS A 285 -5.41 0.32 -14.72
CA LYS A 285 -6.63 1.12 -14.89
C LYS A 285 -6.71 1.77 -16.26
N LYS A 286 -5.59 2.26 -16.79
CA LYS A 286 -5.52 2.86 -18.14
C LYS A 286 -5.97 1.84 -19.19
N TYR A 287 -5.34 0.68 -19.22
CA TYR A 287 -5.63 -0.35 -20.23
C TYR A 287 -7.03 -0.97 -20.05
N ALA A 288 -7.43 -1.24 -18.80
CA ALA A 288 -8.76 -1.79 -18.52
C ALA A 288 -9.91 -0.85 -18.95
N ARG A 289 -9.72 0.47 -18.89
CA ARG A 289 -10.74 1.44 -19.36
C ARG A 289 -10.98 1.38 -20.85
N GLU A 290 -9.98 1.05 -21.65
CA GLU A 290 -10.12 0.93 -23.10
C GLU A 290 -10.91 -0.33 -23.50
N VAL A 291 -10.77 -1.41 -22.73
CA VAL A 291 -11.41 -2.70 -23.02
C VAL A 291 -12.75 -2.84 -22.28
N THR A 292 -12.81 -2.42 -21.02
CA THR A 292 -14.00 -2.56 -20.17
C THR A 292 -14.33 -1.25 -19.45
N PRO A 293 -14.81 -0.22 -20.16
CA PRO A 293 -15.04 1.13 -19.60
C PRO A 293 -16.02 1.14 -18.41
N ASN A 294 -16.92 0.17 -18.37
CA ASN A 294 -17.96 0.05 -17.34
C ASN A 294 -17.50 -0.72 -16.09
N LYS A 295 -16.32 -1.36 -16.13
CA LYS A 295 -15.76 -2.13 -15.00
C LYS A 295 -14.61 -1.36 -14.34
N LYS A 296 -14.67 -1.18 -13.02
CA LYS A 296 -13.55 -0.60 -12.25
C LYS A 296 -12.54 -1.68 -11.89
N ILE A 297 -11.63 -1.94 -12.81
CA ILE A 297 -10.61 -2.96 -12.65
C ILE A 297 -9.37 -2.41 -11.92
N THR A 298 -8.78 -3.24 -11.08
CA THR A 298 -7.50 -3.00 -10.39
C THR A 298 -6.70 -4.31 -10.37
N PRO A 299 -5.37 -4.28 -10.14
CA PRO A 299 -4.55 -5.50 -10.13
C PRO A 299 -4.93 -6.56 -9.08
N HIS A 300 -5.83 -6.26 -8.17
CA HIS A 300 -6.34 -7.18 -7.15
C HIS A 300 -7.77 -7.69 -7.44
N LYS A 301 -8.23 -7.52 -8.66
CA LYS A 301 -9.60 -7.85 -9.07
C LYS A 301 -9.61 -8.68 -10.35
#